data_69e8bcb96161bfa9331d5f05a69d4412
#
_entry.id   69e8bcb96161bfa9331d5f05a69d4412
#
_cell.length_a   1.000
_cell.length_b   1.000
_cell.length_c   1.000
_cell.angle_alpha   90.00
_cell.angle_beta   90.00
_cell.angle_gamma   90.00
#
_symmetry.space_group_name_H-M   'P 1'
#
loop_
_entity.id
_entity.type
_entity.pdbx_description
1 polymer ?
#
loop_
_entity_poly.entity_id
_entity_poly.type
_entity_poly.pdbx_seq_one_letter_code
_entity_poly.pdbx_strand_id
1 'polypeptide(L)'
;MTHLLYCLLIAASTFSKAEVFKAISGKDASSLTKMISKLEDLSSSSDQQAYLGTLKMKRAEQLKTAKEKLAMFKEGRALLEKSITSSPKNSEYRFLRLMIQENVPKVLKYNTNIKEDAKLVSSGYQSLASDVRNAVVSYAKQSPNLSL
;
A
#
# COMPACT_ATOMS: atom_id res chain seq x y z
N MET A 1 -25.81 24.20 -36.23
CA MET A 1 -25.95 23.09 -35.28
C MET A 1 -24.59 22.89 -34.61
N THR A 2 -24.40 23.51 -33.45
CA THR A 2 -23.15 23.48 -32.67
C THR A 2 -23.27 22.36 -31.66
N HIS A 3 -22.59 21.24 -31.91
CA HIS A 3 -22.43 20.17 -30.90
C HIS A 3 -21.45 20.64 -29.83
N LEU A 4 -22.01 21.02 -28.69
CA LEU A 4 -21.27 21.28 -27.49
C LEU A 4 -20.78 19.91 -26.94
N LEU A 5 -19.49 19.57 -27.16
CA LEU A 5 -18.85 18.44 -26.53
C LEU A 5 -18.69 18.81 -25.05
N TYR A 6 -19.57 18.29 -24.20
CA TYR A 6 -19.36 18.27 -22.75
C TYR A 6 -18.24 17.25 -22.46
N CYS A 7 -16.99 17.73 -22.36
CA CYS A 7 -15.95 16.96 -21.69
C CYS A 7 -16.31 16.88 -20.21
N LEU A 8 -16.93 15.76 -19.83
CA LEU A 8 -17.08 15.41 -18.44
C LEU A 8 -15.68 15.15 -17.88
N LEU A 9 -15.10 16.15 -17.25
CA LEU A 9 -13.88 15.98 -16.43
C LEU A 9 -14.29 15.12 -15.24
N ILE A 10 -14.15 13.81 -15.37
CA ILE A 10 -14.18 12.91 -14.22
C ILE A 10 -12.94 13.26 -13.43
N ALA A 11 -13.09 14.10 -12.42
CA ALA A 11 -12.06 14.28 -11.40
C ALA A 11 -11.86 12.90 -10.73
N ALA A 12 -10.85 12.18 -11.17
CA ALA A 12 -10.43 10.96 -10.48
C ALA A 12 -10.10 11.38 -9.04
N SER A 13 -10.89 10.91 -8.08
CA SER A 13 -10.64 11.13 -6.67
C SER A 13 -9.28 10.52 -6.34
N THR A 14 -8.27 11.35 -6.20
CA THR A 14 -6.91 10.94 -5.86
C THR A 14 -6.66 11.11 -4.36
N PHE A 15 -5.77 10.30 -3.84
CA PHE A 15 -5.28 10.43 -2.46
C PHE A 15 -3.79 10.75 -2.46
N SER A 16 -3.32 11.36 -1.38
CA SER A 16 -1.90 11.66 -1.21
C SER A 16 -1.15 10.42 -0.72
N LYS A 17 -0.27 9.88 -1.57
CA LYS A 17 0.61 8.76 -1.21
C LYS A 17 1.54 9.13 -0.06
N ALA A 18 2.03 10.37 -0.02
CA ALA A 18 2.87 10.87 1.08
C ALA A 18 2.13 10.80 2.43
N GLU A 19 0.86 11.19 2.48
CA GLU A 19 0.04 11.08 3.70
C GLU A 19 -0.17 9.62 4.11
N VAL A 20 -0.37 8.72 3.15
CA VAL A 20 -0.49 7.28 3.45
C VAL A 20 0.80 6.73 4.03
N PHE A 21 1.95 7.01 3.43
CA PHE A 21 3.24 6.56 3.97
C PHE A 21 3.52 7.13 5.35
N LYS A 22 3.13 8.38 5.61
CA LYS A 22 3.22 8.98 6.94
C LYS A 22 2.36 8.21 7.95
N ALA A 23 1.14 7.84 7.59
CA ALA A 23 0.25 7.06 8.45
C ALA A 23 0.81 5.64 8.71
N ILE A 24 1.36 4.97 7.69
CA ILE A 24 1.97 3.64 7.79
C ILE A 24 3.21 3.67 8.70
N SER A 25 4.05 4.68 8.57
CA SER A 25 5.28 4.82 9.36
C SER A 25 5.01 5.27 10.81
N GLY A 26 3.89 5.91 11.04
CA GLY A 26 3.46 6.37 12.36
C GLY A 26 2.97 5.21 13.23
N LYS A 27 2.88 5.47 14.54
CA LYS A 27 2.33 4.53 15.53
C LYS A 27 0.90 4.88 15.92
N ASP A 28 0.32 5.91 15.31
CA ASP A 28 -0.98 6.45 15.69
C ASP A 28 -2.13 5.72 14.97
N ALA A 29 -2.90 4.97 15.77
CA ALA A 29 -4.09 4.25 15.31
C ALA A 29 -5.15 5.15 14.68
N SER A 30 -5.29 6.38 15.18
CA SER A 30 -6.27 7.36 14.67
C SER A 30 -5.93 7.78 13.25
N SER A 31 -4.65 8.04 12.95
CA SER A 31 -4.18 8.38 11.59
C SER A 31 -4.44 7.27 10.60
N LEU A 32 -4.17 6.01 10.98
CA LEU A 32 -4.47 4.84 10.14
C LEU A 32 -5.97 4.71 9.87
N THR A 33 -6.80 4.83 10.90
CA THR A 33 -8.26 4.72 10.78
C THR A 33 -8.83 5.82 9.88
N LYS A 34 -8.39 7.07 10.05
CA LYS A 34 -8.82 8.19 9.18
C LYS A 34 -8.43 7.95 7.72
N MET A 35 -7.22 7.46 7.48
CA MET A 35 -6.75 7.22 6.13
C MET A 35 -7.49 6.04 5.47
N ILE A 36 -7.80 4.99 6.22
CA ILE A 36 -8.64 3.86 5.75
C ILE A 36 -10.01 4.39 5.32
N SER A 37 -10.70 5.15 6.19
CA SER A 37 -12.01 5.74 5.86
C SER A 37 -11.93 6.60 4.60
N LYS A 38 -10.92 7.45 4.48
CA LYS A 38 -10.73 8.31 3.31
C LYS A 38 -10.58 7.50 2.02
N LEU A 39 -9.81 6.41 2.05
CA LEU A 39 -9.62 5.57 0.86
C LEU A 39 -10.86 4.72 0.53
N GLU A 40 -11.61 4.27 1.54
CA GLU A 40 -12.87 3.53 1.34
C GLU A 40 -13.95 4.37 0.64
N ASP A 41 -13.95 5.69 0.84
CA ASP A 41 -14.87 6.62 0.18
C ASP A 41 -14.50 6.91 -1.27
N LEU A 42 -13.32 6.52 -1.73
CA LEU A 42 -12.87 6.74 -3.10
C LEU A 42 -13.36 5.63 -4.04
N SER A 43 -13.44 5.96 -5.33
CA SER A 43 -13.70 4.97 -6.37
C SER A 43 -12.61 3.90 -6.38
N SER A 44 -13.02 2.65 -6.54
CA SER A 44 -12.10 1.51 -6.58
C SER A 44 -11.18 1.59 -7.79
N SER A 45 -9.88 1.58 -7.53
CA SER A 45 -8.80 1.46 -8.52
C SER A 45 -7.74 0.51 -7.98
N SER A 46 -6.82 0.05 -8.83
CA SER A 46 -5.71 -0.80 -8.36
C SER A 46 -4.84 -0.10 -7.33
N ASP A 47 -4.56 1.20 -7.52
CA ASP A 47 -3.82 2.01 -6.54
C ASP A 47 -4.59 2.13 -5.22
N GLN A 48 -5.86 2.51 -5.27
CA GLN A 48 -6.69 2.61 -4.08
C GLN A 48 -6.73 1.28 -3.31
N GLN A 49 -6.91 0.16 -3.98
CA GLN A 49 -6.96 -1.16 -3.36
C GLN A 49 -5.61 -1.57 -2.75
N ALA A 50 -4.49 -1.30 -3.44
CA ALA A 50 -3.16 -1.61 -2.94
C ALA A 50 -2.85 -0.86 -1.65
N TYR A 51 -3.11 0.44 -1.62
CA TYR A 51 -2.86 1.28 -0.44
C TYR A 51 -3.84 1.00 0.69
N LEU A 52 -5.13 0.83 0.38
CA LEU A 52 -6.14 0.45 1.38
C LEU A 52 -5.80 -0.89 2.02
N GLY A 53 -5.39 -1.88 1.22
CA GLY A 53 -4.96 -3.19 1.70
C GLY A 53 -3.78 -3.10 2.66
N THR A 54 -2.78 -2.30 2.31
CA THR A 54 -1.60 -2.06 3.15
C THR A 54 -1.97 -1.39 4.48
N LEU A 55 -2.81 -0.37 4.43
CA LEU A 55 -3.30 0.33 5.64
C LEU A 55 -4.08 -0.60 6.56
N LYS A 56 -4.95 -1.45 6.02
CA LYS A 56 -5.72 -2.44 6.80
C LYS A 56 -4.79 -3.46 7.48
N MET A 57 -3.81 -3.99 6.76
CA MET A 57 -2.83 -4.91 7.36
C MET A 57 -2.03 -4.23 8.48
N LYS A 58 -1.62 -2.99 8.28
CA LYS A 58 -0.93 -2.20 9.31
C LYS A 58 -1.83 -1.91 10.52
N ARG A 59 -3.08 -1.54 10.30
CA ARG A 59 -4.05 -1.28 11.37
C ARG A 59 -4.40 -2.55 12.16
N ALA A 60 -4.39 -3.70 11.52
CA ALA A 60 -4.66 -5.00 12.16
C ALA A 60 -3.76 -5.26 13.38
N GLU A 61 -2.49 -4.82 13.33
CA GLU A 61 -1.55 -4.97 14.45
C GLU A 61 -2.04 -4.32 15.75
N GLN A 62 -2.86 -3.27 15.65
CA GLN A 62 -3.32 -2.44 16.76
C GLN A 62 -4.71 -2.81 17.28
N LEU A 63 -5.37 -3.81 16.71
CA LEU A 63 -6.67 -4.28 17.18
C LEU A 63 -6.51 -5.10 18.45
N LYS A 64 -7.62 -5.26 19.20
CA LYS A 64 -7.58 -5.86 20.54
C LYS A 64 -7.53 -7.39 20.51
N THR A 65 -8.38 -8.01 19.70
CA THR A 65 -8.55 -9.47 19.69
C THR A 65 -7.83 -10.12 18.51
N ALA A 66 -7.38 -11.36 18.68
CA ALA A 66 -6.78 -12.15 17.60
C ALA A 66 -7.74 -12.34 16.42
N LYS A 67 -9.02 -12.48 16.68
CA LYS A 67 -10.06 -12.62 15.65
C LYS A 67 -10.15 -11.37 14.78
N GLU A 68 -10.23 -10.18 15.41
CA GLU A 68 -10.28 -8.90 14.68
C GLU A 68 -9.01 -8.65 13.89
N LYS A 69 -7.84 -8.89 14.51
CA LYS A 69 -6.54 -8.78 13.84
C LYS A 69 -6.48 -9.63 12.57
N LEU A 70 -6.84 -10.88 12.68
CA LEU A 70 -6.78 -11.83 11.56
C LEU A 70 -7.78 -11.46 10.46
N ALA A 71 -9.00 -11.05 10.81
CA ALA A 71 -10.02 -10.65 9.84
C ALA A 71 -9.58 -9.43 9.03
N MET A 72 -9.12 -8.38 9.68
CA MET A 72 -8.65 -7.16 9.00
C MET A 72 -7.38 -7.42 8.18
N PHE A 73 -6.46 -8.23 8.69
CA PHE A 73 -5.26 -8.62 7.97
C PHE A 73 -5.58 -9.37 6.67
N LYS A 74 -6.48 -10.36 6.73
CA LYS A 74 -6.89 -11.13 5.54
C LYS A 74 -7.58 -10.26 4.50
N GLU A 75 -8.43 -9.35 4.92
CA GLU A 75 -9.08 -8.38 4.03
C GLU A 75 -8.04 -7.48 3.33
N GLY A 76 -7.14 -6.91 4.10
CA GLY A 76 -6.08 -6.06 3.57
C GLY A 76 -5.15 -6.81 2.61
N ARG A 77 -4.75 -8.03 2.96
CA ARG A 77 -3.94 -8.89 2.11
C ARG A 77 -4.63 -9.17 0.77
N ALA A 78 -5.90 -9.51 0.78
CA ALA A 78 -6.66 -9.78 -0.45
C ALA A 78 -6.67 -8.59 -1.41
N LEU A 79 -6.84 -7.37 -0.89
CA LEU A 79 -6.82 -6.14 -1.68
C LEU A 79 -5.45 -5.89 -2.32
N LEU A 80 -4.38 -5.99 -1.55
CA LEU A 80 -3.02 -5.77 -2.07
C LEU A 80 -2.62 -6.84 -3.08
N GLU A 81 -2.86 -8.11 -2.79
CA GLU A 81 -2.53 -9.22 -3.71
C GLU A 81 -3.31 -9.14 -5.02
N LYS A 82 -4.56 -8.68 -4.99
CA LYS A 82 -5.35 -8.42 -6.20
C LYS A 82 -4.69 -7.37 -7.10
N SER A 83 -4.22 -6.28 -6.51
CA SER A 83 -3.51 -5.22 -7.26
C SER A 83 -2.18 -5.73 -7.84
N ILE A 84 -1.42 -6.51 -7.07
CA ILE A 84 -0.17 -7.13 -7.54
C ILE A 84 -0.44 -8.12 -8.68
N THR A 85 -1.50 -8.93 -8.58
CA THR A 85 -1.88 -9.87 -9.64
C THR A 85 -2.23 -9.14 -10.94
N SER A 86 -2.90 -8.01 -10.85
CA SER A 86 -3.24 -7.17 -12.01
C SER A 86 -2.01 -6.49 -12.64
N SER A 87 -0.99 -6.20 -11.86
CA SER A 87 0.22 -5.50 -12.29
C SER A 87 1.46 -6.08 -11.60
N PRO A 88 1.88 -7.31 -11.97
CA PRO A 88 2.88 -8.06 -11.23
C PRO A 88 4.30 -7.44 -11.25
N LYS A 89 4.57 -6.53 -12.18
CA LYS A 89 5.86 -5.81 -12.27
C LYS A 89 5.80 -4.40 -11.67
N ASN A 90 4.68 -4.01 -11.06
CA ASN A 90 4.55 -2.70 -10.44
C ASN A 90 5.42 -2.64 -9.17
N SER A 91 6.54 -1.94 -9.22
CA SER A 91 7.51 -1.81 -8.11
C SER A 91 6.90 -1.13 -6.88
N GLU A 92 5.93 -0.24 -7.06
CA GLU A 92 5.23 0.44 -5.96
C GLU A 92 4.39 -0.56 -5.15
N TYR A 93 3.61 -1.43 -5.80
CA TYR A 93 2.83 -2.46 -5.10
C TYR A 93 3.73 -3.50 -4.43
N ARG A 94 4.86 -3.82 -5.06
CA ARG A 94 5.87 -4.70 -4.46
C ARG A 94 6.51 -4.08 -3.23
N PHE A 95 6.74 -2.76 -3.24
CA PHE A 95 7.22 -2.02 -2.07
C PHE A 95 6.22 -2.07 -0.90
N LEU A 96 4.92 -1.86 -1.19
CA LEU A 96 3.88 -1.98 -0.17
C LEU A 96 3.88 -3.39 0.47
N ARG A 97 4.00 -4.43 -0.34
CA ARG A 97 4.07 -5.82 0.17
C ARG A 97 5.35 -6.08 0.96
N LEU A 98 6.48 -5.60 0.48
CA LEU A 98 7.77 -5.74 1.17
C LEU A 98 7.71 -5.18 2.59
N MET A 99 7.20 -3.95 2.74
CA MET A 99 7.04 -3.31 4.05
C MET A 99 6.19 -4.16 5.01
N ILE A 100 5.13 -4.77 4.52
CA ILE A 100 4.29 -5.64 5.36
C ILE A 100 5.01 -6.96 5.66
N GLN A 101 5.52 -7.65 4.64
CA GLN A 101 6.09 -8.99 4.81
C GLN A 101 7.34 -9.02 5.71
N GLU A 102 8.15 -7.96 5.71
CA GLU A 102 9.30 -7.86 6.61
C GLU A 102 8.92 -7.66 8.09
N ASN A 103 7.71 -7.17 8.37
CA ASN A 103 7.30 -6.73 9.71
C ASN A 103 6.16 -7.55 10.33
N VAL A 104 5.54 -8.47 9.60
CA VAL A 104 4.45 -9.29 10.15
C VAL A 104 4.97 -10.50 10.90
N PRO A 105 4.21 -11.00 11.92
CA PRO A 105 4.53 -12.23 12.61
C PRO A 105 4.61 -13.43 11.66
N LYS A 106 5.62 -14.27 11.82
CA LYS A 106 5.85 -15.47 10.99
C LYS A 106 4.66 -16.44 10.98
N VAL A 107 3.87 -16.47 12.04
CA VAL A 107 2.67 -17.30 12.15
C VAL A 107 1.62 -16.99 11.08
N LEU A 108 1.60 -15.77 10.53
CA LEU A 108 0.72 -15.39 9.43
C LEU A 108 1.13 -15.97 8.08
N LYS A 109 2.32 -16.56 7.99
CA LYS A 109 2.85 -17.18 6.74
C LYS A 109 2.74 -16.24 5.53
N TYR A 110 3.03 -14.96 5.74
CA TYR A 110 3.01 -13.93 4.71
C TYR A 110 4.39 -13.29 4.57
N ASN A 111 5.38 -14.08 4.16
CA ASN A 111 6.77 -13.66 4.08
C ASN A 111 7.55 -14.32 2.92
N THR A 112 6.86 -14.85 1.91
CA THR A 112 7.48 -15.65 0.85
C THR A 112 8.04 -14.84 -0.30
N ASN A 113 7.70 -13.56 -0.43
CA ASN A 113 8.04 -12.72 -1.58
C ASN A 113 9.12 -11.66 -1.28
N ILE A 114 9.67 -11.63 -0.07
CA ILE A 114 10.56 -10.56 0.41
C ILE A 114 11.73 -10.31 -0.55
N LYS A 115 12.46 -11.35 -0.94
CA LYS A 115 13.64 -11.22 -1.82
C LYS A 115 13.27 -10.77 -3.24
N GLU A 116 12.20 -11.33 -3.78
CA GLU A 116 11.69 -10.96 -5.10
C GLU A 116 11.21 -9.50 -5.13
N ASP A 117 10.43 -9.11 -4.12
CA ASP A 117 9.91 -7.76 -4.01
C ASP A 117 11.04 -6.73 -3.82
N ALA A 118 12.00 -7.01 -2.96
CA ALA A 118 13.17 -6.14 -2.78
C ALA A 118 13.94 -5.94 -4.10
N LYS A 119 14.15 -6.99 -4.87
CA LYS A 119 14.80 -6.91 -6.19
C LYS A 119 14.01 -6.05 -7.18
N LEU A 120 12.68 -6.23 -7.24
CA LEU A 120 11.83 -5.45 -8.14
C LEU A 120 11.75 -3.98 -7.73
N VAL A 121 11.72 -3.68 -6.43
CA VAL A 121 11.77 -2.30 -5.92
C VAL A 121 13.10 -1.64 -6.30
N SER A 122 14.23 -2.29 -6.05
CA SER A 122 15.56 -1.75 -6.40
C SER A 122 15.69 -1.48 -7.90
N SER A 123 15.28 -2.41 -8.75
CA SER A 123 15.37 -2.26 -10.20
C SER A 123 14.40 -1.23 -10.77
N GLY A 124 13.22 -1.06 -10.17
CA GLY A 124 12.20 -0.10 -10.60
C GLY A 124 12.26 1.26 -9.92
N TYR A 125 13.18 1.46 -8.97
CA TYR A 125 13.24 2.64 -8.11
C TYR A 125 13.22 3.97 -8.88
N GLN A 126 14.01 4.09 -9.94
CA GLN A 126 14.14 5.33 -10.72
C GLN A 126 12.84 5.72 -11.43
N SER A 127 11.96 4.76 -11.71
CA SER A 127 10.67 5.00 -12.37
C SER A 127 9.53 5.34 -11.42
N LEU A 128 9.76 5.25 -10.11
CA LEU A 128 8.76 5.58 -9.10
C LEU A 128 8.52 7.10 -9.02
N ALA A 129 7.28 7.50 -8.71
CA ALA A 129 6.98 8.90 -8.40
C ALA A 129 7.78 9.38 -7.17
N SER A 130 8.03 10.69 -7.06
CA SER A 130 8.89 11.27 -6.03
C SER A 130 8.47 10.92 -4.60
N ASP A 131 7.17 10.96 -4.29
CA ASP A 131 6.64 10.61 -2.96
C ASP A 131 6.92 9.16 -2.60
N VAL A 132 6.76 8.26 -3.57
CA VAL A 132 7.05 6.84 -3.38
C VAL A 132 8.55 6.60 -3.24
N ARG A 133 9.39 7.24 -4.06
CA ARG A 133 10.86 7.16 -3.93
C ARG A 133 11.33 7.62 -2.56
N ASN A 134 10.78 8.71 -2.05
CA ASN A 134 11.11 9.21 -0.71
C ASN A 134 10.76 8.19 0.39
N ALA A 135 9.61 7.54 0.27
CA ALA A 135 9.22 6.48 1.19
C ALA A 135 10.15 5.26 1.09
N VAL A 136 10.53 4.86 -0.13
CA VAL A 136 11.48 3.75 -0.39
C VAL A 136 12.84 4.05 0.24
N VAL A 137 13.39 5.25 0.03
CA VAL A 137 14.68 5.67 0.63
C VAL A 137 14.61 5.64 2.15
N SER A 138 13.53 6.17 2.73
CA SER A 138 13.34 6.16 4.19
C SER A 138 13.27 4.74 4.74
N TYR A 139 12.54 3.87 4.06
CA TYR A 139 12.37 2.47 4.48
C TYR A 139 13.65 1.64 4.30
N ALA A 140 14.43 1.88 3.24
CA ALA A 140 15.68 1.17 2.98
C ALA A 140 16.70 1.30 4.12
N LYS A 141 16.64 2.38 4.91
CA LYS A 141 17.52 2.58 6.07
C LYS A 141 17.34 1.54 7.17
N GLN A 142 16.18 0.90 7.23
CA GLN A 142 15.84 -0.11 8.24
C GLN A 142 15.56 -1.50 7.67
N SER A 143 15.36 -1.62 6.36
CA SER A 143 15.08 -2.90 5.70
C SER A 143 16.35 -3.74 5.61
N PRO A 144 16.33 -5.01 6.05
CA PRO A 144 17.46 -5.91 5.89
C PRO A 144 17.63 -6.43 4.46
N ASN A 145 16.63 -6.24 3.59
CA ASN A 145 16.60 -6.83 2.25
C ASN A 145 16.63 -5.81 1.11
N LEU A 146 16.30 -4.54 1.39
CA LEU A 146 16.20 -3.50 0.37
C LEU A 146 17.50 -2.70 0.29
N SER A 147 18.16 -2.77 -0.85
CA SER A 147 19.33 -1.94 -1.20
C SER A 147 19.03 -1.12 -2.45
N LEU A 148 19.44 0.15 -2.46
CA LEU A 148 19.23 1.11 -3.56
C LEU A 148 20.56 1.47 -4.22
#